data_58974aabd40362a95d462db1ad94eb64
#
_entry.id   58974aabd40362a95d462db1ad94eb64
#
_cell.length_a   1.000
_cell.length_b   1.000
_cell.length_c   1.000
_cell.angle_alpha   90.00
_cell.angle_beta   90.00
_cell.angle_gamma   90.00
#
_symmetry.space_group_name_H-M   'P 1'
#
loop_
_entity.id
_entity.type
_entity.pdbx_description
1 polymer ?
#
loop_
_entity_poly.entity_id
_entity_poly.type
_entity_poly.pdbx_seq_one_letter_code
_entity_poly.pdbx_strand_id
1 'polypeptide(L)' 'MKLISLFSGAGGLDKGFHNAGFRTVVANEFDSKICPTFKANFPDTHLIESDIRSVKESKFPERVTGIIGGPPC' A
#
# COMPACT_ATOMS: atom_id res chain seq x y z
N MET A 1 11.77 8.15 -3.59
CA MET A 1 10.56 8.85 -3.10
C MET A 1 9.64 7.84 -2.46
N LYS A 2 9.05 8.20 -1.34
CA LYS A 2 8.26 7.29 -0.50
C LYS A 2 6.77 7.52 -0.69
N LEU A 3 5.99 6.43 -0.79
CA LEU A 3 4.55 6.47 -0.98
C LEU A 3 3.81 5.67 0.09
N ILE A 4 2.57 6.06 0.33
CA ILE A 4 1.58 5.25 1.04
C ILE A 4 0.58 4.76 -0.01
N SER A 5 0.28 3.47 0.00
CA SER A 5 -0.67 2.86 -0.94
C SER A 5 -1.93 2.45 -0.19
N LEU A 6 -3.08 2.98 -0.61
CA LEU A 6 -4.38 2.63 -0.04
C LEU A 6 -5.15 1.78 -1.05
N PHE A 7 -5.91 0.80 -0.56
CA PHE A 7 -6.65 -0.14 -1.42
C PHE A 7 -5.70 -0.79 -2.43
N SER A 8 -4.58 -1.31 -1.93
CA SER A 8 -3.45 -1.70 -2.78
C SER A 8 -3.74 -2.87 -3.73
N GLY A 9 -4.68 -3.72 -3.40
CA GLY A 9 -4.93 -4.93 -4.17
C GLY A 9 -3.67 -5.81 -4.21
N ALA A 10 -3.39 -6.39 -5.36
CA ALA A 10 -2.19 -7.20 -5.57
C ALA A 10 -0.93 -6.37 -5.84
N GLY A 11 -1.06 -5.03 -5.88
CA GLY A 11 0.08 -4.14 -6.05
C GLY A 11 0.38 -3.72 -7.47
N GLY A 12 -0.61 -3.79 -8.39
CA GLY A 12 -0.39 -3.40 -9.77
C GLY A 12 0.00 -1.93 -9.92
N LEU A 13 -0.73 -1.04 -9.26
CA LEU A 13 -0.42 0.39 -9.27
C LEU A 13 0.93 0.66 -8.59
N ASP A 14 1.18 -0.02 -7.48
CA ASP A 14 2.44 0.08 -6.74
C ASP A 14 3.63 -0.29 -7.61
N LYS A 15 3.50 -1.35 -8.42
CA LYS A 15 4.56 -1.76 -9.33
C LYS A 15 4.84 -0.71 -10.38
N GLY A 16 3.80 -0.06 -10.92
CA GLY A 16 3.97 1.02 -11.88
C GLY A 16 4.77 2.18 -11.29
N PHE A 17 4.43 2.60 -10.08
CA PHE A 17 5.18 3.65 -9.38
C PHE A 17 6.59 3.20 -9.01
N HIS A 18 6.77 1.95 -8.59
CA HIS A 18 8.10 1.39 -8.29
C HIS A 18 9.01 1.46 -9.51
N ASN A 19 8.50 1.10 -10.68
CA ASN A 19 9.26 1.16 -11.93
C ASN A 19 9.63 2.60 -12.31
N ALA A 20 8.87 3.58 -11.82
CA ALA A 20 9.17 4.99 -12.01
C ALA A 20 10.10 5.59 -10.94
N GLY A 21 10.62 4.77 -10.03
CA GLY A 21 11.55 5.21 -8.99
C GLY A 21 10.91 5.54 -7.65
N PHE A 22 9.62 5.25 -7.47
CA PHE A 22 8.93 5.43 -6.20
C PHE A 22 9.00 4.14 -5.37
N ARG A 23 8.90 4.29 -4.06
CA ARG A 23 8.88 3.16 -3.13
C ARG A 23 7.66 3.26 -2.21
N THR A 24 6.84 2.22 -2.19
CA THR A 24 5.74 2.11 -1.23
C THR A 24 6.29 1.64 0.11
N VAL A 25 6.20 2.48 1.13
CA VAL A 25 6.71 2.14 2.47
C VAL A 25 5.64 1.50 3.34
N VAL A 26 4.38 1.92 3.19
CA VAL A 26 3.22 1.34 3.89
C VAL A 26 2.10 1.17 2.89
N ALA A 27 1.41 0.04 2.95
CA ALA A 27 0.24 -0.22 2.14
C ALA A 27 -0.92 -0.69 3.03
N ASN A 28 -2.13 -0.46 2.58
CA ASN A 28 -3.33 -0.92 3.25
C ASN A 28 -4.21 -1.68 2.26
N GLU A 29 -4.65 -2.87 2.66
CA GLU A 29 -5.58 -3.68 1.88
C GLU A 29 -6.49 -4.47 2.83
N PHE A 30 -7.78 -4.44 2.53
CA PHE A 30 -8.79 -5.10 3.34
C PHE A 30 -8.97 -6.58 2.97
N ASP A 31 -8.85 -6.93 1.69
CA ASP A 31 -9.11 -8.28 1.21
C ASP A 31 -7.96 -9.23 1.56
N SER A 32 -8.19 -10.09 2.54
CA SER A 32 -7.19 -11.05 3.02
C SER A 32 -6.75 -12.07 1.96
N LYS A 33 -7.56 -12.27 0.92
CA LYS A 33 -7.22 -13.19 -0.16
C LYS A 33 -6.16 -12.60 -1.10
N ILE A 34 -6.11 -11.27 -1.18
CA ILE A 34 -5.16 -10.55 -2.03
C ILE A 34 -3.85 -10.26 -1.31
N CYS A 35 -3.89 -10.08 0.00
CA CYS A 35 -2.72 -9.70 0.78
C CYS A 35 -1.49 -10.59 0.58
N PRO A 36 -1.59 -11.93 0.52
CA PRO A 36 -0.41 -12.77 0.27
C PRO A 36 0.29 -12.45 -1.05
N THR A 37 -0.48 -12.15 -2.09
CA THR A 37 0.09 -11.79 -3.41
C THR A 37 0.85 -10.47 -3.31
N PHE A 38 0.28 -9.48 -2.63
CA PHE A 38 0.97 -8.20 -2.42
C PHE A 38 2.27 -8.40 -1.65
N LYS A 39 2.24 -9.16 -0.56
CA LYS A 39 3.44 -9.42 0.26
C LYS A 39 4.54 -10.11 -0.53
N ALA A 40 4.18 -11.04 -1.42
CA ALA A 40 5.15 -11.74 -2.26
C ALA A 40 5.84 -10.80 -3.23
N ASN A 41 5.10 -9.81 -3.76
CA ASN A 41 5.63 -8.84 -4.71
C ASN A 41 6.38 -7.68 -4.05
N PHE A 42 6.01 -7.33 -2.81
CA PHE A 42 6.58 -6.18 -2.10
C PHE A 42 6.96 -6.56 -0.66
N PRO A 43 7.98 -7.44 -0.50
CA PRO A 43 8.33 -7.95 0.83
C PRO A 43 8.83 -6.89 1.81
N ASP A 44 9.34 -5.76 1.29
CA ASP A 44 9.86 -4.67 2.13
C ASP A 44 8.81 -3.64 2.51
N THR A 45 7.60 -3.73 1.97
CA THR A 45 6.50 -2.83 2.28
C THR A 45 5.73 -3.34 3.50
N HIS A 46 5.49 -2.46 4.47
CA HIS A 46 4.64 -2.80 5.60
C HIS A 46 3.17 -2.79 5.16
N LEU A 47 2.55 -3.97 5.13
CA LEU A 47 1.15 -4.13 4.71
C LEU A 47 0.25 -4.17 5.93
N ILE A 48 -0.73 -3.27 5.98
CA ILE A 48 -1.77 -3.24 7.00
C ILE A 48 -3.00 -3.95 6.43
N GLU A 49 -3.29 -5.14 6.96
CA GLU A 49 -4.38 -6.01 6.48
C GLU A 49 -5.66 -5.72 7.25
N SER A 50 -6.30 -4.59 6.96
CA SER A 50 -7.55 -4.22 7.64
C SER A 50 -8.33 -3.19 6.85
N ASP A 51 -9.59 -2.96 7.26
CA ASP A 51 -10.40 -1.89 6.73
C ASP A 51 -9.76 -0.55 7.06
N ILE A 52 -9.61 0.32 6.06
CA ILE A 52 -8.97 1.64 6.25
C ILE A 52 -9.65 2.45 7.35
N ARG A 53 -10.96 2.27 7.54
CA ARG A 53 -11.71 2.98 8.57
C ARG A 53 -11.29 2.62 10.00
N SER A 54 -10.67 1.46 10.20
CA SER A 54 -10.18 1.02 11.50
C SER A 54 -8.69 1.30 11.72
N VAL A 55 -8.01 1.86 10.72
CA VAL A 55 -6.58 2.14 10.80
C VAL A 55 -6.37 3.54 11.37
N LYS A 56 -5.55 3.63 12.42
CA LYS A 56 -5.21 4.91 13.03
C LYS A 56 -4.17 5.64 12.19
N GLU A 57 -4.27 6.97 12.13
CA GLU A 57 -3.30 7.79 11.41
C GLU A 57 -1.86 7.54 11.86
N SER A 58 -1.66 7.23 13.15
CA SER A 58 -0.33 6.95 13.69
C SER A 58 0.35 5.73 13.06
N LYS A 59 -0.40 4.89 12.34
CA LYS A 59 0.15 3.75 11.62
C LYS A 59 0.84 4.16 10.32
N PHE A 60 0.62 5.37 9.85
CA PHE A 60 1.20 5.87 8.61
C PHE A 60 2.36 6.83 8.91
N PRO A 61 3.45 6.77 8.12
CA PRO A 61 4.57 7.69 8.30
C PRO A 61 4.17 9.12 7.93
N GLU A 62 4.74 10.11 8.64
CA GLU A 62 4.42 11.53 8.41
C GLU A 62 5.09 12.09 7.16
N ARG A 63 6.25 11.53 6.79
CA ARG A 63 7.06 12.07 5.69
C ARG A 63 7.05 11.16 4.48
N VAL A 64 6.07 11.36 3.63
CA VAL A 64 5.96 10.64 2.36
C VAL A 64 5.78 11.65 1.23
N THR A 65 6.18 11.26 0.03
CA THR A 65 6.02 12.10 -1.17
C THR A 65 4.56 12.17 -1.60
N GLY A 66 3.81 11.09 -1.45
CA GLY A 66 2.42 11.06 -1.85
C GLY A 66 1.69 9.81 -1.41
N ILE A 67 0.41 9.80 -1.72
CA ILE A 67 -0.50 8.69 -1.44
C ILE A 67 -1.09 8.23 -2.76
N ILE A 68 -1.04 6.94 -3.02
CA ILE A 68 -1.66 6.34 -4.20
C ILE A 68 -2.77 5.38 -3.77
N GLY A 69 -3.70 5.12 -4.65
CA GLY A 69 -4.77 4.19 -4.34
C GLY A 69 -5.71 3.96 -5.50
N GLY A 70 -6.30 2.75 -5.55
CA GLY A 70 -7.34 2.38 -6.48
C GLY A 70 -8.55 1.91 -5.72
N PRO A 71 -9.35 2.81 -5.12
CA PRO A 71 -10.51 2.40 -4.33
C PRO A 71 -11.50 1.61 -5.17
N PRO A 72 -12.18 0.61 -4.58
CA PRO A 72 -13.22 -0.14 -5.29
C PRO A 72 -14.38 0.77 -5.68
N CYS A 73 -14.97 0.48 -6.80
CA CYS A 73 -16.15 1.23 -7.28
C CYS A 73 -17.42 0.79 -6.56
#